data_9d90f379d7c5d44f99dd70e8141dc00b
#
_entry.id   9d90f379d7c5d44f99dd70e8141dc00b
#
_cell.length_a   1.000
_cell.length_b   1.000
_cell.length_c   1.000
_cell.angle_alpha   90.00
_cell.angle_beta   90.00
_cell.angle_gamma   90.00
#
_symmetry.space_group_name_H-M   'P 1'
#
loop_
_entity.id
_entity.type
_entity.pdbx_description
1 polymer ?
#
loop_
_entity_poly.entity_id
_entity_poly.type
_entity_poly.pdbx_seq_one_letter_code
_entity_poly.pdbx_strand_id
1 'polypeptide(L)'
;MTGLEKNELCLRIYQDIINGYSTLEEDGTTFYIKHLRDIDYALFEQKKEAYRREATSRGLSSSGENLQMLIDTGHWSRPEESQYEALLAEIDNLKKTESQIFLDSQRKVIAARTKKKEEELEVLGKYRNLLPLSNTEGFATEKLNSFIMRFC
;
A
#
# COMPACT_ATOMS: atom_id res chain seq x y z
N MET A 1 27.12 12.99 -14.75
CA MET A 1 27.03 11.79 -15.61
C MET A 1 27.48 12.17 -17.02
N THR A 2 28.50 11.51 -17.50
CA THR A 2 29.00 11.64 -18.88
C THR A 2 28.06 10.90 -19.84
N GLY A 3 28.16 11.17 -21.16
CA GLY A 3 27.33 10.45 -22.16
C GLY A 3 27.60 8.94 -22.19
N LEU A 4 28.84 8.51 -21.88
CA LEU A 4 29.22 7.09 -21.76
C LEU A 4 28.50 6.40 -20.58
N GLU A 5 28.50 7.03 -19.40
CA GLU A 5 27.80 6.50 -18.19
C GLU A 5 26.29 6.34 -18.41
N LYS A 6 25.67 7.27 -19.18
CA LYS A 6 24.25 7.15 -19.55
C LYS A 6 23.99 5.95 -20.46
N ASN A 7 24.84 5.71 -21.43
CA ASN A 7 24.69 4.58 -22.36
C ASN A 7 24.87 3.23 -21.64
N GLU A 8 25.85 3.12 -20.75
CA GLU A 8 26.06 1.91 -19.94
C GLU A 8 24.87 1.64 -19.02
N LEU A 9 24.34 2.70 -18.37
CA LEU A 9 23.13 2.57 -17.54
C LEU A 9 21.91 2.11 -18.36
N CYS A 10 21.70 2.68 -19.55
CA CYS A 10 20.60 2.28 -20.43
C CYS A 10 20.73 0.82 -20.88
N LEU A 11 21.94 0.37 -21.23
CA LEU A 11 22.19 -1.02 -21.60
C LEU A 11 21.93 -1.99 -20.46
N ARG A 12 22.33 -1.63 -19.23
CA ARG A 12 22.06 -2.42 -18.03
C ARG A 12 20.56 -2.53 -17.75
N ILE A 13 19.83 -1.40 -17.78
CA ILE A 13 18.38 -1.39 -17.61
C ILE A 13 17.69 -2.27 -18.67
N TYR A 14 18.12 -2.18 -19.92
CA TYR A 14 17.58 -2.99 -21.00
C TYR A 14 17.82 -4.48 -20.78
N GLN A 15 19.03 -4.87 -20.34
CA GLN A 15 19.34 -6.25 -19.97
C GLN A 15 18.49 -6.75 -18.81
N ASP A 16 18.31 -5.94 -17.77
CA ASP A 16 17.47 -6.28 -16.61
C ASP A 16 16.01 -6.53 -17.04
N ILE A 17 15.47 -5.70 -17.94
CA ILE A 17 14.11 -5.87 -18.48
C ILE A 17 13.99 -7.19 -19.25
N ILE A 18 14.96 -7.50 -20.11
CA ILE A 18 14.96 -8.75 -20.92
C ILE A 18 15.08 -9.98 -20.02
N ASN A 19 15.97 -9.92 -19.02
CA ASN A 19 16.19 -11.01 -18.08
C ASN A 19 15.00 -11.22 -17.12
N GLY A 20 14.17 -10.19 -16.90
CA GLY A 20 13.05 -10.22 -15.97
C GLY A 20 13.47 -10.13 -14.50
N TYR A 21 14.70 -9.72 -14.23
CA TYR A 21 15.22 -9.44 -12.89
C TYR A 21 16.35 -8.41 -12.95
N SER A 22 16.54 -7.68 -11.85
CA SER A 22 17.69 -6.81 -11.61
C SER A 22 18.62 -7.43 -10.57
N THR A 23 19.91 -7.12 -10.65
CA THR A 23 20.91 -7.55 -9.68
C THR A 23 21.34 -6.37 -8.81
N LEU A 24 21.43 -6.60 -7.50
CA LEU A 24 22.00 -5.68 -6.52
C LEU A 24 23.13 -6.41 -5.76
N GLU A 25 24.28 -5.77 -5.66
CA GLU A 25 25.39 -6.26 -4.85
C GLU A 25 25.53 -5.41 -3.60
N GLU A 26 25.49 -6.06 -2.44
CA GLU A 26 25.69 -5.42 -1.14
C GLU A 26 26.52 -6.34 -0.24
N ASP A 27 27.58 -5.83 0.33
CA ASP A 27 28.51 -6.53 1.21
C ASP A 27 29.02 -7.88 0.66
N GLY A 28 29.29 -7.94 -0.65
CA GLY A 28 29.78 -9.15 -1.34
C GLY A 28 28.69 -10.20 -1.58
N THR A 29 27.44 -9.87 -1.31
CA THR A 29 26.28 -10.71 -1.59
C THR A 29 25.52 -10.16 -2.79
N THR A 30 25.21 -11.02 -3.76
CA THR A 30 24.38 -10.66 -4.93
C THR A 30 22.93 -11.00 -4.66
N PHE A 31 22.06 -10.00 -4.74
CA PHE A 31 20.62 -10.13 -4.66
C PHE A 31 20.02 -10.08 -6.06
N TYR A 32 19.04 -10.94 -6.33
CA TYR A 32 18.26 -10.95 -7.56
C TYR A 32 16.86 -10.45 -7.26
N ILE A 33 16.47 -9.33 -7.86
CA ILE A 33 15.15 -8.71 -7.68
C ILE A 33 14.31 -9.03 -8.91
N LYS A 34 13.34 -9.92 -8.76
CA LYS A 34 12.45 -10.32 -9.86
C LYS A 34 11.53 -9.17 -10.26
N HIS A 35 11.39 -8.94 -11.56
CA HIS A 35 10.38 -8.04 -12.11
C HIS A 35 9.02 -8.74 -12.13
N LEU A 36 8.03 -8.15 -11.45
CA LEU A 36 6.69 -8.70 -11.36
C LEU A 36 5.93 -8.54 -12.68
N ARG A 37 5.20 -9.57 -13.08
CA ARG A 37 4.34 -9.63 -14.26
C ARG A 37 2.88 -9.80 -13.83
N ASP A 38 1.93 -9.56 -14.75
CA ASP A 38 0.51 -9.68 -14.48
C ASP A 38 0.10 -11.04 -13.88
N ILE A 39 0.75 -12.12 -14.32
CA ILE A 39 0.52 -13.46 -13.76
C ILE A 39 0.94 -13.57 -12.30
N ASP A 40 1.98 -12.84 -11.88
CA ASP A 40 2.45 -12.83 -10.51
C ASP A 40 1.43 -12.11 -9.60
N TYR A 41 0.80 -11.03 -10.08
CA TYR A 41 -0.28 -10.34 -9.36
C TYR A 41 -1.52 -11.25 -9.19
N ALA A 42 -1.89 -12.02 -10.20
CA ALA A 42 -2.98 -12.99 -10.08
C ALA A 42 -2.68 -14.05 -9.00
N LEU A 43 -1.43 -14.52 -8.93
CA LEU A 43 -0.98 -15.42 -7.87
C LEU A 43 -1.07 -14.75 -6.48
N PHE A 44 -0.69 -13.47 -6.37
CA PHE A 44 -0.74 -12.72 -5.12
C PHE A 44 -2.18 -12.56 -4.63
N GLU A 45 -3.13 -12.24 -5.51
CA GLU A 45 -4.54 -12.17 -5.15
C GLU A 45 -5.09 -13.52 -4.68
N GLN A 46 -4.73 -14.61 -5.35
CA GLN A 46 -5.11 -15.95 -4.93
C GLN A 46 -4.54 -16.29 -3.54
N LYS A 47 -3.28 -15.95 -3.28
CA LYS A 47 -2.63 -16.16 -1.98
C LYS A 47 -3.27 -15.31 -0.88
N LYS A 48 -3.58 -14.04 -1.18
CA LYS A 48 -4.25 -13.12 -0.25
C LYS A 48 -5.62 -13.69 0.19
N GLU A 49 -6.39 -14.20 -0.76
CA GLU A 49 -7.68 -14.81 -0.46
C GLU A 49 -7.53 -16.11 0.38
N ALA A 50 -6.51 -16.93 0.11
CA ALA A 50 -6.21 -18.10 0.93
C ALA A 50 -5.84 -17.70 2.37
N TYR A 51 -5.07 -16.64 2.56
CA TYR A 51 -4.72 -16.12 3.89
C TYR A 51 -5.93 -15.50 4.61
N ARG A 52 -6.86 -14.86 3.90
CA ARG A 52 -8.14 -14.42 4.50
C ARG A 52 -8.94 -15.59 5.05
N ARG A 53 -9.07 -16.68 4.28
CA ARG A 53 -9.76 -17.90 4.74
C ARG A 53 -9.07 -18.53 5.94
N GLU A 54 -7.74 -18.56 5.94
CA GLU A 54 -6.95 -19.00 7.09
C GLU A 54 -7.24 -18.15 8.32
N ALA A 55 -7.25 -16.81 8.19
CA ALA A 55 -7.55 -15.89 9.26
C ALA A 55 -8.96 -16.12 9.84
N THR A 56 -9.97 -16.26 8.96
CA THR A 56 -11.36 -16.56 9.37
C THR A 56 -11.42 -17.90 10.11
N SER A 57 -10.73 -18.94 9.64
CA SER A 57 -10.70 -20.24 10.31
C SER A 57 -10.05 -20.22 11.70
N ARG A 58 -9.17 -19.22 11.94
CA ARG A 58 -8.57 -18.94 13.25
C ARG A 58 -9.42 -18.07 14.16
N GLY A 59 -10.61 -17.66 13.71
CA GLY A 59 -11.54 -16.83 14.47
C GLY A 59 -11.22 -15.35 14.47
N LEU A 60 -10.40 -14.86 13.52
CA LEU A 60 -10.18 -13.43 13.36
C LEU A 60 -11.41 -12.80 12.70
N SER A 61 -11.87 -11.68 13.26
CA SER A 61 -13.00 -10.91 12.73
C SER A 61 -12.58 -10.11 11.49
N SER A 62 -13.55 -9.85 10.62
CA SER A 62 -13.36 -8.95 9.48
C SER A 62 -13.33 -7.48 9.93
N SER A 63 -12.80 -6.61 9.09
CA SER A 63 -12.83 -5.15 9.33
C SER A 63 -14.28 -4.64 9.47
N GLY A 64 -15.22 -5.22 8.72
CA GLY A 64 -16.64 -4.85 8.81
C GLY A 64 -17.29 -5.25 10.14
N GLU A 65 -17.00 -6.44 10.64
CA GLU A 65 -17.47 -6.90 11.97
C GLU A 65 -16.89 -6.04 13.09
N ASN A 66 -15.61 -5.69 13.00
CA ASN A 66 -14.97 -4.81 13.95
C ASN A 66 -15.59 -3.40 13.94
N LEU A 67 -15.87 -2.86 12.76
CA LEU A 67 -16.55 -1.57 12.62
C LEU A 67 -17.95 -1.61 13.20
N GLN A 68 -18.71 -2.66 12.93
CA GLN A 68 -20.06 -2.83 13.49
C GLN A 68 -20.02 -2.91 15.03
N MET A 69 -19.04 -3.62 15.58
CA MET A 69 -18.84 -3.70 17.04
C MET A 69 -18.53 -2.32 17.65
N LEU A 70 -17.71 -1.47 16.98
CA LEU A 70 -17.45 -0.10 17.44
C LEU A 70 -18.73 0.75 17.45
N ILE A 71 -19.57 0.59 16.44
CA ILE A 71 -20.84 1.31 16.33
C ILE A 71 -21.80 0.84 17.42
N ASP A 72 -21.92 -0.46 17.63
CA ASP A 72 -22.81 -1.04 18.63
C ASP A 72 -22.40 -0.70 20.07
N THR A 73 -21.08 -0.53 20.31
CA THR A 73 -20.55 -0.10 21.61
C THR A 73 -20.55 1.41 21.81
N GLY A 74 -20.97 2.20 20.81
CA GLY A 74 -21.04 3.66 20.88
C GLY A 74 -19.69 4.38 20.83
N HIS A 75 -18.61 3.67 20.49
CA HIS A 75 -17.26 4.25 20.31
C HIS A 75 -17.06 4.88 18.94
N TRP A 76 -17.94 4.60 18.01
CA TRP A 76 -17.98 5.12 16.64
C TRP A 76 -19.41 5.28 16.18
N SER A 77 -19.66 6.17 15.22
CA SER A 77 -20.99 6.35 14.67
C SER A 77 -20.99 6.27 13.14
N ARG A 78 -22.14 5.99 12.54
CA ARG A 78 -22.29 5.96 11.08
C ARG A 78 -21.97 7.31 10.41
N PRO A 79 -22.34 8.48 10.96
CA PRO A 79 -21.92 9.77 10.43
C PRO A 79 -20.40 9.96 10.45
N GLU A 80 -19.71 9.53 11.52
CA GLU A 80 -18.25 9.57 11.60
C GLU A 80 -17.59 8.67 10.55
N GLU A 81 -18.13 7.47 10.30
CA GLU A 81 -17.64 6.60 9.23
C GLU A 81 -17.82 7.25 7.86
N SER A 82 -18.98 7.83 7.59
CA SER A 82 -19.21 8.54 6.32
C SER A 82 -18.25 9.72 6.13
N GLN A 83 -17.94 10.46 7.19
CA GLN A 83 -16.96 11.55 7.16
C GLN A 83 -15.53 11.01 6.93
N TYR A 84 -15.19 9.91 7.56
CA TYR A 84 -13.89 9.24 7.40
C TYR A 84 -13.68 8.77 5.96
N GLU A 85 -14.69 8.11 5.36
CA GLU A 85 -14.65 7.67 3.97
C GLU A 85 -14.55 8.84 2.99
N ALA A 86 -15.28 9.94 3.25
CA ALA A 86 -15.21 11.15 2.44
C ALA A 86 -13.82 11.80 2.48
N LEU A 87 -13.17 11.83 3.65
CA LEU A 87 -11.78 12.32 3.78
C LEU A 87 -10.79 11.43 3.03
N LEU A 88 -10.94 10.09 3.11
CA LEU A 88 -10.12 9.16 2.34
C LEU A 88 -10.24 9.40 0.83
N ALA A 89 -11.47 9.56 0.34
CA ALA A 89 -11.72 9.82 -1.08
C ALA A 89 -11.13 11.19 -1.51
N GLU A 90 -11.21 12.23 -0.66
CA GLU A 90 -10.61 13.54 -0.94
C GLU A 90 -9.08 13.44 -1.01
N ILE A 91 -8.45 12.73 -0.08
CA ILE A 91 -6.99 12.51 -0.05
C ILE A 91 -6.54 11.76 -1.31
N ASP A 92 -7.24 10.70 -1.71
CA ASP A 92 -6.91 9.93 -2.92
C ASP A 92 -7.01 10.81 -4.18
N ASN A 93 -8.06 11.64 -4.29
CA ASN A 93 -8.21 12.58 -5.39
C ASN A 93 -7.11 13.65 -5.41
N LEU A 94 -6.71 14.17 -4.24
CA LEU A 94 -5.60 15.13 -4.14
C LEU A 94 -4.28 14.51 -4.57
N LYS A 95 -3.97 13.26 -4.16
CA LYS A 95 -2.77 12.52 -4.58
C LYS A 95 -2.75 12.25 -6.08
N LYS A 96 -3.89 11.88 -6.67
CA LYS A 96 -4.02 11.73 -8.12
C LYS A 96 -3.79 13.05 -8.84
N THR A 97 -4.35 14.13 -8.33
CA THR A 97 -4.16 15.48 -8.89
C THR A 97 -2.69 15.91 -8.80
N GLU A 98 -2.04 15.68 -7.66
CA GLU A 98 -0.62 15.98 -7.45
C GLU A 98 0.27 15.29 -8.48
N SER A 99 -0.02 14.02 -8.79
CA SER A 99 0.75 13.25 -9.78
C SER A 99 0.64 13.76 -11.22
N GLN A 100 -0.43 14.54 -11.53
CA GLN A 100 -0.69 15.10 -12.85
C GLN A 100 -0.15 16.54 -13.02
N ILE A 101 0.30 17.18 -11.94
CA ILE A 101 0.78 18.56 -11.96
C ILE A 101 2.27 18.60 -12.27
N PHE A 102 2.64 19.38 -13.30
CA PHE A 102 4.02 19.57 -13.72
C PHE A 102 4.72 20.76 -13.02
N LEU A 103 3.95 21.75 -12.53
CA LEU A 103 4.50 22.95 -11.89
C LEU A 103 4.77 22.71 -10.41
N ASP A 104 6.03 22.82 -9.99
CA ASP A 104 6.46 22.58 -8.61
C ASP A 104 5.75 23.48 -7.58
N SER A 105 5.45 24.73 -7.94
CA SER A 105 4.70 25.64 -7.05
C SER A 105 3.29 25.12 -6.76
N GLN A 106 2.58 24.65 -7.77
CA GLN A 106 1.24 24.09 -7.62
C GLN A 106 1.27 22.75 -6.89
N ARG A 107 2.26 21.89 -7.19
CA ARG A 107 2.46 20.62 -6.50
C ARG A 107 2.64 20.82 -5.00
N LYS A 108 3.46 21.81 -4.58
CA LYS A 108 3.65 22.14 -3.15
C LYS A 108 2.34 22.57 -2.45
N VAL A 109 1.47 23.31 -3.13
CA VAL A 109 0.17 23.72 -2.59
C VAL A 109 -0.74 22.50 -2.37
N ILE A 110 -0.81 21.60 -3.37
CA ILE A 110 -1.61 20.36 -3.26
C ILE A 110 -1.04 19.46 -2.15
N ALA A 111 0.28 19.25 -2.10
CA ALA A 111 0.93 18.47 -1.05
C ALA A 111 0.63 19.00 0.36
N ALA A 112 0.66 20.32 0.56
CA ALA A 112 0.31 20.94 1.83
C ALA A 112 -1.17 20.70 2.21
N ARG A 113 -2.08 20.77 1.22
CA ARG A 113 -3.51 20.47 1.41
C ARG A 113 -3.72 18.99 1.74
N THR A 114 -3.05 18.10 1.03
CA THR A 114 -3.09 16.64 1.28
C THR A 114 -2.66 16.34 2.71
N LYS A 115 -1.53 16.91 3.15
CA LYS A 115 -1.02 16.72 4.51
C LYS A 115 -2.02 17.18 5.58
N LYS A 116 -2.65 18.34 5.38
CA LYS A 116 -3.69 18.83 6.29
C LYS A 116 -4.87 17.87 6.39
N LYS A 117 -5.30 17.30 5.25
CA LYS A 117 -6.39 16.31 5.23
C LYS A 117 -6.00 14.98 5.87
N GLU A 118 -4.75 14.55 5.72
CA GLU A 118 -4.22 13.39 6.42
C GLU A 118 -4.20 13.60 7.95
N GLU A 119 -3.82 14.79 8.42
CA GLU A 119 -3.89 15.16 9.83
C GLU A 119 -5.36 15.16 10.36
N GLU A 120 -6.32 15.70 9.59
CA GLU A 120 -7.75 15.64 9.92
C GLU A 120 -8.25 14.18 10.00
N LEU A 121 -7.83 13.32 9.06
CA LEU A 121 -8.16 11.91 9.03
C LEU A 121 -7.58 11.15 10.24
N GLU A 122 -6.33 11.44 10.62
CA GLU A 122 -5.67 10.83 11.76
C GLU A 122 -6.40 11.17 13.07
N VAL A 123 -6.77 12.43 13.26
CA VAL A 123 -7.53 12.87 14.44
C VAL A 123 -8.89 12.19 14.50
N LEU A 124 -9.64 12.18 13.39
CA LEU A 124 -10.94 11.54 13.32
C LEU A 124 -10.82 10.02 13.51
N GLY A 125 -9.85 9.39 12.85
CA GLY A 125 -9.65 7.93 12.89
C GLY A 125 -9.03 7.38 14.15
N LYS A 126 -8.68 8.22 15.14
CA LYS A 126 -7.97 7.80 16.34
C LYS A 126 -8.66 6.63 17.07
N TYR A 127 -9.96 6.69 17.26
CA TYR A 127 -10.74 5.62 17.90
C TYR A 127 -10.94 4.43 16.97
N ARG A 128 -11.21 4.67 15.70
CA ARG A 128 -11.37 3.63 14.67
C ARG A 128 -10.10 2.79 14.51
N ASN A 129 -8.93 3.42 14.60
CA ASN A 129 -7.62 2.78 14.44
C ASN A 129 -7.11 2.11 15.73
N LEU A 130 -7.79 2.27 16.87
CA LEU A 130 -7.51 1.51 18.10
C LEU A 130 -7.98 0.06 18.01
N LEU A 131 -8.83 -0.28 17.05
CA LEU A 131 -9.14 -1.67 16.76
C LEU A 131 -7.87 -2.38 16.29
N PRO A 132 -7.55 -3.53 16.88
CA PRO A 132 -6.29 -4.19 16.61
C PRO A 132 -6.15 -4.48 15.12
N LEU A 133 -4.92 -4.32 14.61
CA LEU A 133 -4.48 -4.74 13.27
C LEU A 133 -4.67 -6.26 13.03
N SER A 134 -5.12 -7.00 14.04
CA SER A 134 -5.42 -8.43 14.01
C SER A 134 -6.84 -8.70 13.48
N ASN A 135 -7.16 -8.16 12.32
CA ASN A 135 -8.32 -8.56 11.54
C ASN A 135 -7.90 -9.47 10.37
N THR A 136 -8.87 -10.05 9.69
CA THR A 136 -8.64 -10.97 8.57
C THR A 136 -7.85 -10.32 7.44
N GLU A 137 -8.10 -9.04 7.15
CA GLU A 137 -7.45 -8.28 6.09
C GLU A 137 -5.99 -7.94 6.45
N GLY A 138 -5.76 -7.49 7.68
CA GLY A 138 -4.42 -7.19 8.20
C GLY A 138 -3.53 -8.43 8.21
N PHE A 139 -4.04 -9.54 8.74
CA PHE A 139 -3.36 -10.84 8.72
C PHE A 139 -3.01 -11.28 7.30
N ALA A 140 -3.98 -11.21 6.37
CA ALA A 140 -3.76 -11.61 4.98
C ALA A 140 -2.71 -10.73 4.29
N THR A 141 -2.72 -9.42 4.56
CA THR A 141 -1.76 -8.47 4.00
C THR A 141 -0.35 -8.71 4.53
N GLU A 142 -0.17 -8.92 5.83
CA GLU A 142 1.11 -9.20 6.45
C GLU A 142 1.73 -10.51 5.91
N LYS A 143 0.91 -11.56 5.84
CA LYS A 143 1.33 -12.85 5.25
C LYS A 143 1.68 -12.72 3.78
N LEU A 144 0.90 -11.94 3.02
CA LEU A 144 1.19 -11.70 1.61
C LEU A 144 2.49 -10.93 1.42
N ASN A 145 2.73 -9.88 2.19
CA ASN A 145 3.98 -9.12 2.14
C ASN A 145 5.19 -10.02 2.41
N SER A 146 5.08 -10.89 3.45
CA SER A 146 6.12 -11.87 3.75
C SER A 146 6.33 -12.90 2.62
N PHE A 147 5.26 -13.26 1.90
CA PHE A 147 5.35 -14.13 0.73
C PHE A 147 6.03 -13.40 -0.45
N ILE A 148 5.62 -12.17 -0.75
CA ILE A 148 6.20 -11.36 -1.85
C ILE A 148 7.71 -11.17 -1.63
N MET A 149 8.13 -10.82 -0.42
CA MET A 149 9.55 -10.63 -0.07
C MET A 149 10.41 -11.87 -0.29
N ARG A 150 9.82 -13.07 -0.28
CA ARG A 150 10.52 -14.33 -0.57
C ARG A 150 10.39 -14.76 -2.04
N PHE A 151 9.43 -14.19 -2.75
CA PHE A 151 9.13 -14.52 -4.13
C PHE A 151 9.93 -13.64 -5.09
N CYS A 152 10.21 -12.39 -4.72
CA CYS A 152 11.01 -11.43 -5.47
C CYS A 152 12.48 -11.47 -5.07
#